data_6706bae40086b807f1af6a476b9b5068
#
_entry.id   6706bae40086b807f1af6a476b9b5068
#
_cell.length_a   1.000
_cell.length_b   1.000
_cell.length_c   1.000
_cell.angle_alpha   90.00
_cell.angle_beta   90.00
_cell.angle_gamma   90.00
#
_symmetry.space_group_name_H-M   'P 1'
#
loop_
_entity.id
_entity.type
_entity.pdbx_description
1 polymer ?
#
loop_
_entity_poly.entity_id
_entity_poly.type
_entity_poly.pdbx_seq_one_letter_code
_entity_poly.pdbx_strand_id
1 'polypeptide(L)'
;MDRGLSHVVIVGAGFGGLETARNLADTAVRITVIDRRNYHLFQPLLYQAAAASVAPSEIAWPIRSLLSRFKNVTTLLGNVVGVDLEKRQVLVEDEEPLPFDYLVLATGARHSYFGHDEWEPHAPALKTLDDATTIRRRILAAFEEAEWTSDEALRQKLLTFVVIGGGPTGVELAGTIAELAHDTLRLDFRNFDTRTAKVVLIEAGPRILPGFMKTLSEYALRALNRLGVEVLLGQPVSRCDERGVEIGGELLPAQTILWAAGVAASPAGEWLKAPVDRAGRVLVKRDLTVPGDENIFVIGDTAYVETNGRPVPGVAPAAKQEGSYVATIIRARIRGQQSDDLFAYKDAGSLATIGKRAAIVDFGRVKLKGYVAWWLWGIAHIYFLIGLRNRLAVAMSWLWIYLTGQRSSRLMTNVDEQRARVQIVPPTVGILRDKQLEGKNS
;
A
#
# COMPACT_ATOMS: atom_id res chain seq x y z
N MET A 1 27.19 -16.31 -23.89
CA MET A 1 26.18 -15.22 -23.95
C MET A 1 25.40 -15.43 -25.23
N ASP A 2 24.13 -15.80 -25.11
CA ASP A 2 23.23 -16.11 -26.24
C ASP A 2 22.91 -14.84 -27.05
N ARG A 3 23.70 -14.54 -28.07
CA ARG A 3 23.54 -13.37 -28.96
C ARG A 3 22.39 -13.52 -29.99
N GLY A 4 21.53 -14.52 -29.86
CA GLY A 4 20.42 -14.80 -30.79
C GLY A 4 19.03 -14.76 -30.23
N LEU A 5 18.86 -14.63 -28.92
CA LEU A 5 17.53 -14.60 -28.29
C LEU A 5 17.05 -13.17 -28.05
N SER A 6 15.77 -12.91 -28.33
CA SER A 6 15.13 -11.62 -28.00
C SER A 6 15.24 -11.33 -26.52
N HIS A 7 15.49 -10.09 -26.15
CA HIS A 7 15.61 -9.63 -24.78
C HIS A 7 14.34 -8.90 -24.34
N VAL A 8 13.65 -9.47 -23.35
CA VAL A 8 12.50 -8.88 -22.69
C VAL A 8 12.94 -8.25 -21.37
N VAL A 9 12.80 -6.94 -21.24
CA VAL A 9 13.04 -6.23 -19.98
C VAL A 9 11.70 -5.92 -19.32
N ILE A 10 11.55 -6.33 -18.06
CA ILE A 10 10.34 -6.12 -17.25
C ILE A 10 10.72 -5.23 -16.07
N VAL A 11 10.14 -4.04 -16.00
CA VAL A 11 10.38 -3.07 -14.92
C VAL A 11 9.24 -3.15 -13.90
N GLY A 12 9.60 -3.59 -12.69
CA GLY A 12 8.65 -3.85 -11.60
C GLY A 12 8.27 -5.32 -11.47
N ALA A 13 8.50 -5.90 -10.29
CA ALA A 13 8.13 -7.27 -9.91
C ALA A 13 6.90 -7.32 -9.01
N GLY A 14 5.96 -6.38 -9.21
CA GLY A 14 4.62 -6.43 -8.64
C GLY A 14 3.77 -7.55 -9.26
N PHE A 15 2.45 -7.47 -9.09
CA PHE A 15 1.54 -8.52 -9.59
C PHE A 15 1.65 -8.73 -11.10
N GLY A 16 1.66 -7.64 -11.88
CA GLY A 16 1.73 -7.73 -13.35
C GLY A 16 3.08 -8.22 -13.85
N GLY A 17 4.18 -7.58 -13.42
CA GLY A 17 5.52 -7.92 -13.91
C GLY A 17 5.97 -9.33 -13.51
N LEU A 18 5.68 -9.76 -12.28
CA LEU A 18 5.97 -11.13 -11.85
C LEU A 18 5.18 -12.17 -12.66
N GLU A 19 3.91 -11.89 -12.94
CA GLU A 19 3.07 -12.77 -13.76
C GLU A 19 3.59 -12.85 -15.20
N THR A 20 3.99 -11.71 -15.79
CA THR A 20 4.60 -11.66 -17.11
C THR A 20 5.88 -12.50 -17.16
N ALA A 21 6.79 -12.31 -16.20
CA ALA A 21 8.05 -13.04 -16.13
C ALA A 21 7.84 -14.56 -16.04
N ARG A 22 6.92 -15.00 -15.18
CA ARG A 22 6.61 -16.43 -14.98
C ARG A 22 5.99 -17.07 -16.22
N ASN A 23 5.08 -16.36 -16.89
CA ASN A 23 4.42 -16.89 -18.07
C ASN A 23 5.33 -16.89 -19.32
N LEU A 24 6.39 -16.06 -19.36
CA LEU A 24 7.39 -16.07 -20.43
C LEU A 24 8.54 -17.04 -20.17
N ALA A 25 8.69 -17.55 -18.96
CA ALA A 25 9.88 -18.30 -18.55
C ALA A 25 10.18 -19.56 -19.37
N ASP A 26 9.15 -20.18 -19.96
CA ASP A 26 9.29 -21.36 -20.83
C ASP A 26 9.41 -21.01 -22.34
N THR A 27 9.67 -19.74 -22.64
CA THR A 27 9.83 -19.25 -24.02
C THR A 27 11.31 -19.04 -24.34
N ALA A 28 11.70 -19.19 -25.62
CA ALA A 28 13.09 -18.98 -26.08
C ALA A 28 13.43 -17.48 -26.12
N VAL A 29 13.54 -16.85 -24.96
CA VAL A 29 13.88 -15.45 -24.73
C VAL A 29 14.81 -15.29 -23.54
N ARG A 30 15.55 -14.22 -23.52
CA ARG A 30 16.24 -13.72 -22.33
C ARG A 30 15.31 -12.73 -21.61
N ILE A 31 15.09 -12.92 -20.34
CA ILE A 31 14.23 -12.06 -19.52
C ILE A 31 15.07 -11.40 -18.43
N THR A 32 14.97 -10.07 -18.32
CA THR A 32 15.52 -9.33 -17.19
C THR A 32 14.38 -8.66 -16.44
N VAL A 33 14.21 -9.05 -15.18
CA VAL A 33 13.27 -8.39 -14.26
C VAL A 33 14.06 -7.45 -13.38
N ILE A 34 13.73 -6.16 -13.42
CA ILE A 34 14.35 -5.15 -12.57
C ILE A 34 13.32 -4.54 -11.63
N ASP A 35 13.65 -4.47 -10.35
CA ASP A 35 12.80 -3.82 -9.32
C ASP A 35 13.71 -3.07 -8.34
N ARG A 36 13.23 -1.96 -7.83
CA ARG A 36 13.90 -1.18 -6.78
C ARG A 36 13.89 -1.86 -5.42
N ARG A 37 13.14 -2.96 -5.26
CA ARG A 37 13.06 -3.80 -4.06
C ARG A 37 13.42 -5.24 -4.40
N ASN A 38 13.96 -5.94 -3.43
CA ASN A 38 14.32 -7.35 -3.59
C ASN A 38 13.16 -8.32 -3.32
N TYR A 39 11.95 -7.81 -3.04
CA TYR A 39 10.78 -8.61 -2.66
C TYR A 39 9.53 -8.26 -3.46
N HIS A 40 8.73 -9.27 -3.72
CA HIS A 40 7.34 -9.14 -4.13
C HIS A 40 6.46 -8.97 -2.90
N LEU A 41 5.55 -7.98 -2.92
CA LEU A 41 4.67 -7.63 -1.82
C LEU A 41 3.23 -8.02 -2.11
N PHE A 42 2.59 -8.73 -1.20
CA PHE A 42 1.15 -8.96 -1.22
C PHE A 42 0.41 -7.77 -0.58
N GLN A 43 0.26 -6.70 -1.36
CA GLN A 43 -0.31 -5.42 -0.91
C GLN A 43 -1.68 -5.53 -0.20
N PRO A 44 -2.60 -6.44 -0.56
CA PRO A 44 -3.90 -6.53 0.12
C PRO A 44 -3.83 -6.75 1.63
N LEU A 45 -2.72 -7.26 2.17
CA LEU A 45 -2.52 -7.45 3.60
C LEU A 45 -1.57 -6.42 4.24
N LEU A 46 -1.18 -5.38 3.51
CA LEU A 46 -0.18 -4.41 3.98
C LEU A 46 -0.67 -3.61 5.19
N TYR A 47 -1.96 -3.26 5.25
CA TYR A 47 -2.56 -2.59 6.40
C TYR A 47 -2.48 -3.44 7.69
N GLN A 48 -2.51 -4.78 7.56
CA GLN A 48 -2.34 -5.68 8.70
C GLN A 48 -0.91 -5.67 9.24
N ALA A 49 0.09 -5.54 8.35
CA ALA A 49 1.48 -5.34 8.78
C ALA A 49 1.66 -3.98 9.47
N ALA A 50 1.02 -2.92 8.95
CA ALA A 50 1.02 -1.59 9.55
C ALA A 50 0.36 -1.56 10.94
N ALA A 51 -0.68 -2.36 11.17
CA ALA A 51 -1.36 -2.46 12.47
C ALA A 51 -0.96 -3.70 13.29
N ALA A 52 0.24 -4.25 13.07
CA ALA A 52 0.84 -5.34 13.82
C ALA A 52 0.05 -6.66 13.86
N SER A 53 -0.85 -6.91 12.91
CA SER A 53 -1.62 -8.16 12.84
C SER A 53 -0.86 -9.30 12.17
N VAL A 54 0.05 -8.98 11.24
CA VAL A 54 0.93 -9.94 10.57
C VAL A 54 2.36 -9.39 10.51
N ALA A 55 3.35 -10.28 10.42
CA ALA A 55 4.73 -9.85 10.25
C ALA A 55 4.97 -9.41 8.77
N PRO A 56 5.83 -8.41 8.51
CA PRO A 56 6.18 -8.01 7.15
C PRO A 56 6.66 -9.16 6.27
N SER A 57 7.42 -10.11 6.85
CA SER A 57 7.92 -11.30 6.16
C SER A 57 6.84 -12.33 5.79
N GLU A 58 5.64 -12.24 6.35
CA GLU A 58 4.52 -13.13 6.03
C GLU A 58 3.78 -12.71 4.75
N ILE A 59 3.92 -11.44 4.35
CA ILE A 59 3.25 -10.87 3.17
C ILE A 59 4.21 -10.47 2.04
N ALA A 60 5.51 -10.72 2.21
CA ALA A 60 6.53 -10.44 1.22
C ALA A 60 7.36 -11.69 0.92
N TRP A 61 7.88 -11.77 -0.32
CA TRP A 61 8.73 -12.88 -0.74
C TRP A 61 9.88 -12.39 -1.63
N PRO A 62 11.14 -12.86 -1.42
CA PRO A 62 12.25 -12.46 -2.27
C PRO A 62 12.00 -12.80 -3.75
N ILE A 63 12.12 -11.81 -4.64
CA ILE A 63 11.87 -11.96 -6.08
C ILE A 63 12.79 -13.03 -6.68
N ARG A 64 14.08 -13.03 -6.29
CA ARG A 64 15.03 -14.04 -6.76
C ARG A 64 14.61 -15.46 -6.43
N SER A 65 14.03 -15.68 -5.23
CA SER A 65 13.53 -16.99 -4.82
C SER A 65 12.32 -17.43 -5.66
N LEU A 66 11.43 -16.48 -6.01
CA LEU A 66 10.26 -16.76 -6.84
C LEU A 66 10.60 -17.15 -8.28
N LEU A 67 11.71 -16.61 -8.79
CA LEU A 67 12.13 -16.77 -10.19
C LEU A 67 13.33 -17.70 -10.37
N SER A 68 13.95 -18.19 -9.27
CA SER A 68 15.20 -18.99 -9.29
C SER A 68 15.16 -20.26 -10.14
N ARG A 69 13.98 -20.86 -10.27
CA ARG A 69 13.80 -22.08 -11.08
C ARG A 69 13.87 -21.83 -12.61
N PHE A 70 13.74 -20.59 -13.03
CA PHE A 70 13.70 -20.22 -14.45
C PHE A 70 15.08 -19.75 -14.92
N LYS A 71 15.75 -20.58 -15.72
CA LYS A 71 17.14 -20.34 -16.14
C LYS A 71 17.33 -19.14 -17.09
N ASN A 72 16.28 -18.78 -17.83
CA ASN A 72 16.28 -17.65 -18.77
C ASN A 72 15.85 -16.32 -18.13
N VAL A 73 15.62 -16.30 -16.79
CA VAL A 73 15.22 -15.10 -16.05
C VAL A 73 16.37 -14.62 -15.17
N THR A 74 16.82 -13.40 -15.40
CA THR A 74 17.74 -12.66 -14.55
C THR A 74 16.96 -11.63 -13.74
N THR A 75 17.23 -11.54 -12.44
CA THR A 75 16.64 -10.52 -11.56
C THR A 75 17.69 -9.51 -11.15
N LEU A 76 17.42 -8.23 -11.35
CA LEU A 76 18.27 -7.11 -10.94
C LEU A 76 17.57 -6.28 -9.87
N LEU A 77 18.33 -5.84 -8.88
CA LEU A 77 17.90 -4.82 -7.94
C LEU A 77 18.40 -3.48 -8.48
N GLY A 78 17.50 -2.56 -8.80
CA GLY A 78 17.89 -1.26 -9.35
C GLY A 78 16.69 -0.32 -9.47
N ASN A 79 16.97 0.96 -9.41
CA ASN A 79 15.97 2.01 -9.61
C ASN A 79 15.97 2.47 -11.07
N VAL A 80 14.90 2.19 -11.79
CA VAL A 80 14.73 2.69 -13.16
C VAL A 80 14.30 4.15 -13.10
N VAL A 81 15.05 4.99 -13.82
CA VAL A 81 14.87 6.44 -13.85
C VAL A 81 14.42 6.96 -15.22
N GLY A 82 14.40 6.12 -16.24
CA GLY A 82 13.98 6.51 -17.59
C GLY A 82 14.03 5.41 -18.63
N VAL A 83 13.63 5.76 -19.85
CA VAL A 83 13.73 4.92 -21.05
C VAL A 83 14.27 5.77 -22.20
N ASP A 84 15.36 5.35 -22.80
CA ASP A 84 15.87 5.90 -24.07
C ASP A 84 15.17 5.15 -25.23
N LEU A 85 14.19 5.77 -25.82
CA LEU A 85 13.38 5.16 -26.89
C LEU A 85 14.17 4.99 -28.20
N GLU A 86 15.12 5.89 -28.50
CA GLU A 86 15.91 5.84 -29.73
C GLU A 86 16.90 4.70 -29.68
N LYS A 87 17.58 4.54 -28.55
CA LYS A 87 18.56 3.45 -28.35
C LYS A 87 17.91 2.16 -27.87
N ARG A 88 16.62 2.17 -27.56
CA ARG A 88 15.88 1.06 -26.94
C ARG A 88 16.55 0.53 -25.68
N GLN A 89 16.76 1.41 -24.71
CA GLN A 89 17.46 1.11 -23.46
C GLN A 89 16.66 1.60 -22.27
N VAL A 90 16.63 0.78 -21.21
CA VAL A 90 16.13 1.19 -19.89
C VAL A 90 17.28 1.82 -19.12
N LEU A 91 17.06 3.02 -18.60
CA LEU A 91 18.03 3.78 -17.82
C LEU A 91 17.86 3.43 -16.35
N VAL A 92 18.92 2.96 -15.74
CA VAL A 92 18.97 2.55 -14.33
C VAL A 92 19.94 3.46 -13.60
N GLU A 93 19.53 3.92 -12.42
CA GLU A 93 20.35 4.81 -11.59
C GLU A 93 21.67 4.14 -11.22
N ASP A 94 22.78 4.85 -11.43
CA ASP A 94 24.16 4.40 -11.14
C ASP A 94 24.60 3.08 -11.81
N GLU A 95 23.88 2.62 -12.86
CA GLU A 95 24.15 1.38 -13.55
C GLU A 95 24.18 1.56 -15.08
N GLU A 96 24.76 0.60 -15.80
CA GLU A 96 24.77 0.58 -17.26
C GLU A 96 23.35 0.43 -17.84
N PRO A 97 22.98 1.18 -18.89
CA PRO A 97 21.70 1.06 -19.54
C PRO A 97 21.42 -0.35 -20.07
N LEU A 98 20.22 -0.85 -19.89
CA LEU A 98 19.81 -2.19 -20.31
C LEU A 98 19.11 -2.14 -21.68
N PRO A 99 19.68 -2.73 -22.73
CA PRO A 99 19.03 -2.81 -24.04
C PRO A 99 17.86 -3.79 -24.01
N PHE A 100 16.80 -3.52 -24.79
CA PHE A 100 15.64 -4.39 -24.90
C PHE A 100 15.15 -4.53 -26.34
N ASP A 101 14.58 -5.69 -26.67
CA ASP A 101 13.74 -5.90 -27.85
C ASP A 101 12.26 -5.69 -27.50
N TYR A 102 11.86 -6.13 -26.29
CA TYR A 102 10.54 -5.90 -25.71
C TYR A 102 10.69 -5.29 -24.31
N LEU A 103 9.86 -4.28 -24.03
CA LEU A 103 9.81 -3.63 -22.72
C LEU A 103 8.41 -3.78 -22.11
N VAL A 104 8.37 -4.18 -20.83
CA VAL A 104 7.13 -4.23 -20.04
C VAL A 104 7.29 -3.33 -18.81
N LEU A 105 6.56 -2.21 -18.77
CA LEU A 105 6.53 -1.32 -17.63
C LEU A 105 5.36 -1.72 -16.71
N ALA A 106 5.71 -2.34 -15.57
CA ALA A 106 4.80 -2.78 -14.52
C ALA A 106 5.11 -2.06 -13.20
N THR A 107 5.42 -0.78 -13.28
CA THR A 107 6.00 0.05 -12.21
C THR A 107 5.00 0.46 -11.12
N GLY A 108 3.71 0.18 -11.33
CA GLY A 108 2.66 0.39 -10.34
C GLY A 108 2.35 1.87 -10.09
N ALA A 109 1.84 2.16 -8.90
CA ALA A 109 1.48 3.50 -8.46
C ALA A 109 2.30 3.95 -7.24
N ARG A 110 2.37 5.27 -7.06
CA ARG A 110 2.93 5.96 -5.90
C ARG A 110 1.82 6.69 -5.13
N HIS A 111 2.13 7.22 -3.98
CA HIS A 111 1.21 8.10 -3.25
C HIS A 111 0.97 9.40 -4.01
N SER A 112 -0.20 9.97 -3.79
CA SER A 112 -0.55 11.32 -4.24
C SER A 112 -1.15 12.08 -3.09
N TYR A 113 -0.56 13.21 -2.77
CA TYR A 113 -1.08 14.17 -1.80
C TYR A 113 -1.87 15.30 -2.48
N PHE A 114 -2.26 15.12 -3.75
CA PHE A 114 -3.04 16.08 -4.54
C PHE A 114 -2.43 17.49 -4.63
N GLY A 115 -1.09 17.55 -4.69
CA GLY A 115 -0.32 18.80 -4.75
C GLY A 115 0.15 19.31 -3.39
N HIS A 116 -0.07 18.56 -2.33
CA HIS A 116 0.33 18.85 -0.96
C HIS A 116 1.43 17.89 -0.48
N ASP A 117 2.52 17.78 -1.22
CA ASP A 117 3.60 16.83 -0.91
C ASP A 117 4.29 17.17 0.44
N GLU A 118 4.13 18.42 0.94
CA GLU A 118 4.55 18.83 2.26
C GLU A 118 3.84 18.10 3.41
N TRP A 119 2.74 17.39 3.14
CA TRP A 119 2.03 16.61 4.15
C TRP A 119 2.67 15.23 4.41
N GLU A 120 3.50 14.74 3.50
CA GLU A 120 4.11 13.40 3.60
C GLU A 120 4.85 13.15 4.92
N PRO A 121 5.67 14.07 5.46
CA PRO A 121 6.34 13.86 6.74
C PRO A 121 5.38 13.70 7.92
N HIS A 122 4.20 14.34 7.86
CA HIS A 122 3.20 14.34 8.93
C HIS A 122 2.19 13.21 8.78
N ALA A 123 1.79 12.90 7.56
CA ALA A 123 0.80 11.89 7.21
C ALA A 123 1.38 10.82 6.26
N PRO A 124 2.22 9.87 6.75
CA PRO A 124 2.78 8.84 5.91
C PRO A 124 1.67 8.00 5.26
N ALA A 125 1.89 7.68 4.00
CA ALA A 125 0.99 6.83 3.23
C ALA A 125 1.42 5.36 3.28
N LEU A 126 0.55 4.43 2.82
CA LEU A 126 0.75 2.99 2.96
C LEU A 126 0.84 2.29 1.59
N LYS A 127 2.05 2.02 1.10
CA LYS A 127 2.28 1.34 -0.19
C LYS A 127 3.42 0.30 -0.14
N THR A 128 4.33 0.41 0.82
CA THR A 128 5.55 -0.40 0.93
C THR A 128 5.66 -1.05 2.32
N LEU A 129 6.58 -2.02 2.48
CA LEU A 129 6.88 -2.57 3.81
C LEU A 129 7.47 -1.53 4.75
N ASP A 130 8.28 -0.61 4.20
CA ASP A 130 8.89 0.48 4.99
C ASP A 130 7.82 1.43 5.52
N ASP A 131 6.82 1.75 4.67
CA ASP A 131 5.65 2.53 5.11
C ASP A 131 4.89 1.80 6.22
N ALA A 132 4.62 0.50 6.04
CA ALA A 132 3.90 -0.30 7.02
C ALA A 132 4.65 -0.38 8.36
N THR A 133 5.97 -0.57 8.34
CA THR A 133 6.78 -0.59 9.56
C THR A 133 6.88 0.79 10.22
N THR A 134 6.94 1.86 9.44
CA THR A 134 6.92 3.25 9.94
C THR A 134 5.57 3.58 10.58
N ILE A 135 4.46 3.24 9.93
CA ILE A 135 3.12 3.43 10.49
C ILE A 135 2.94 2.62 11.77
N ARG A 136 3.35 1.34 11.78
CA ARG A 136 3.31 0.49 12.97
C ARG A 136 4.07 1.10 14.14
N ARG A 137 5.29 1.58 13.88
CA ARG A 137 6.11 2.25 14.87
C ARG A 137 5.40 3.49 15.42
N ARG A 138 4.85 4.37 14.56
CA ARG A 138 4.13 5.58 15.00
C ARG A 138 2.91 5.24 15.88
N ILE A 139 2.12 4.23 15.48
CA ILE A 139 0.96 3.80 16.25
C ILE A 139 1.40 3.30 17.63
N LEU A 140 2.36 2.39 17.71
CA LEU A 140 2.79 1.79 18.96
C LEU A 140 3.50 2.81 19.86
N ALA A 141 4.36 3.67 19.31
CA ALA A 141 5.05 4.71 20.07
C ALA A 141 4.09 5.74 20.70
N ALA A 142 2.97 6.02 20.03
CA ALA A 142 1.96 6.92 20.60
C ALA A 142 1.37 6.37 21.92
N PHE A 143 1.17 5.06 22.04
CA PHE A 143 0.74 4.41 23.28
C PHE A 143 1.84 4.42 24.34
N GLU A 144 3.11 4.16 23.97
CA GLU A 144 4.25 4.22 24.89
C GLU A 144 4.47 5.64 25.44
N GLU A 145 4.36 6.66 24.60
CA GLU A 145 4.46 8.07 25.01
C GLU A 145 3.28 8.49 25.91
N ALA A 146 2.06 7.97 25.63
CA ALA A 146 0.88 8.22 26.44
C ALA A 146 1.02 7.61 27.85
N GLU A 147 1.77 6.52 28.03
CA GLU A 147 2.05 5.91 29.35
C GLU A 147 2.95 6.79 30.21
N TRP A 148 3.87 7.54 29.58
CA TRP A 148 4.82 8.40 30.27
C TRP A 148 4.27 9.78 30.67
N THR A 149 3.30 10.31 29.92
CA THR A 149 2.81 11.66 30.17
C THR A 149 1.75 11.74 31.25
N SER A 150 1.85 12.77 32.09
CA SER A 150 0.79 13.20 33.03
C SER A 150 -0.09 14.32 32.47
N ASP A 151 0.27 14.91 31.31
CA ASP A 151 -0.51 15.92 30.63
C ASP A 151 -1.65 15.25 29.84
N GLU A 152 -2.89 15.49 30.29
CA GLU A 152 -4.07 14.89 29.69
C GLU A 152 -4.35 15.38 28.27
N ALA A 153 -4.05 16.66 27.97
CA ALA A 153 -4.22 17.21 26.62
C ALA A 153 -3.23 16.58 25.64
N LEU A 154 -1.97 16.40 26.07
CA LEU A 154 -0.97 15.69 25.29
C LEU A 154 -1.35 14.21 25.12
N ARG A 155 -1.83 13.54 26.17
CA ARG A 155 -2.29 12.14 26.11
C ARG A 155 -3.42 11.98 25.10
N GLN A 156 -4.42 12.87 25.10
CA GLN A 156 -5.50 12.84 24.12
C GLN A 156 -4.99 13.03 22.69
N LYS A 157 -4.04 13.94 22.46
CA LYS A 157 -3.41 14.14 21.15
C LYS A 157 -2.67 12.88 20.71
N LEU A 158 -1.89 12.24 21.59
CA LEU A 158 -1.14 11.00 21.32
C LEU A 158 -2.08 9.84 20.97
N LEU A 159 -3.20 9.71 21.68
CA LEU A 159 -4.20 8.66 21.50
C LEU A 159 -5.24 8.97 20.40
N THR A 160 -5.07 10.06 19.65
CA THR A 160 -5.92 10.38 18.49
C THR A 160 -5.21 9.92 17.21
N PHE A 161 -5.82 8.97 16.51
CA PHE A 161 -5.36 8.38 15.26
C PHE A 161 -6.28 8.84 14.13
N VAL A 162 -5.74 9.54 13.15
CA VAL A 162 -6.50 10.03 11.99
C VAL A 162 -6.11 9.25 10.75
N VAL A 163 -7.09 8.72 10.04
CA VAL A 163 -6.92 8.07 8.74
C VAL A 163 -7.66 8.90 7.70
N ILE A 164 -6.95 9.37 6.67
CA ILE A 164 -7.48 10.22 5.62
C ILE A 164 -7.70 9.37 4.36
N GLY A 165 -8.96 9.26 3.92
CA GLY A 165 -9.40 8.50 2.75
C GLY A 165 -10.29 7.31 3.12
N GLY A 166 -11.54 7.31 2.66
CA GLY A 166 -12.56 6.29 2.90
C GLY A 166 -12.60 5.15 1.88
N GLY A 167 -11.50 4.94 1.14
CA GLY A 167 -11.32 3.77 0.28
C GLY A 167 -11.06 2.48 1.07
N PRO A 168 -10.86 1.32 0.39
CA PRO A 168 -10.62 0.04 1.06
C PRO A 168 -9.47 0.10 2.07
N THR A 169 -8.31 0.65 1.70
CA THR A 169 -7.14 0.77 2.58
C THR A 169 -7.44 1.57 3.85
N GLY A 170 -8.12 2.71 3.73
CA GLY A 170 -8.45 3.54 4.89
C GLY A 170 -9.46 2.88 5.84
N VAL A 171 -10.48 2.24 5.29
CA VAL A 171 -11.50 1.51 6.06
C VAL A 171 -10.86 0.33 6.82
N GLU A 172 -10.03 -0.45 6.15
CA GLU A 172 -9.33 -1.61 6.72
C GLU A 172 -8.33 -1.17 7.80
N LEU A 173 -7.59 -0.10 7.55
CA LEU A 173 -6.60 0.44 8.49
C LEU A 173 -7.29 1.02 9.74
N ALA A 174 -8.32 1.86 9.56
CA ALA A 174 -9.06 2.45 10.68
C ALA A 174 -9.70 1.38 11.57
N GLY A 175 -10.36 0.38 10.97
CA GLY A 175 -10.94 -0.74 11.72
C GLY A 175 -9.89 -1.54 12.49
N THR A 176 -8.73 -1.78 11.86
CA THR A 176 -7.66 -2.58 12.49
C THR A 176 -6.93 -1.81 13.59
N ILE A 177 -6.79 -0.48 13.47
CA ILE A 177 -6.24 0.38 14.54
C ILE A 177 -7.20 0.42 15.74
N ALA A 178 -8.50 0.56 15.50
CA ALA A 178 -9.50 0.54 16.58
C ALA A 178 -9.45 -0.78 17.36
N GLU A 179 -9.38 -1.93 16.67
CA GLU A 179 -9.23 -3.23 17.34
C GLU A 179 -7.89 -3.37 18.09
N LEU A 180 -6.80 -2.81 17.54
CA LEU A 180 -5.51 -2.80 18.22
C LEU A 180 -5.61 -2.05 19.55
N ALA A 181 -6.16 -0.83 19.52
CA ALA A 181 -6.32 0.03 20.68
C ALA A 181 -7.30 -0.54 21.71
N HIS A 182 -8.51 -0.89 21.28
CA HIS A 182 -9.60 -1.21 22.19
C HIS A 182 -9.59 -2.65 22.72
N ASP A 183 -9.05 -3.60 21.92
CA ASP A 183 -9.02 -5.02 22.29
C ASP A 183 -7.59 -5.49 22.65
N THR A 184 -6.62 -5.32 21.72
CA THR A 184 -5.31 -5.98 21.83
C THR A 184 -4.46 -5.37 22.93
N LEU A 185 -4.38 -4.02 23.01
CA LEU A 185 -3.53 -3.29 23.95
C LEU A 185 -4.17 -3.07 25.31
N ARG A 186 -5.42 -3.47 25.49
CA ARG A 186 -6.25 -3.18 26.67
C ARG A 186 -5.60 -3.49 28.01
N LEU A 187 -4.76 -4.51 28.09
CA LEU A 187 -4.14 -4.97 29.33
C LEU A 187 -2.64 -4.64 29.41
N ASP A 188 -2.07 -3.99 28.39
CA ASP A 188 -0.63 -3.75 28.33
C ASP A 188 -0.21 -2.50 29.12
N PHE A 189 -1.03 -1.47 29.14
CA PHE A 189 -0.77 -0.18 29.79
C PHE A 189 -1.43 -0.06 31.16
N ARG A 190 -0.91 0.79 32.05
CA ARG A 190 -1.34 0.93 33.45
C ARG A 190 -1.79 2.34 33.80
N ASN A 191 -1.21 3.37 33.16
CA ASN A 191 -1.46 4.76 33.51
C ASN A 191 -2.69 5.36 32.82
N PHE A 192 -3.24 4.64 31.84
CA PHE A 192 -4.47 5.05 31.13
C PHE A 192 -5.21 3.84 30.54
N ASP A 193 -6.46 4.05 30.17
CA ASP A 193 -7.27 3.04 29.47
C ASP A 193 -7.12 3.22 27.96
N THR A 194 -6.55 2.24 27.27
CA THR A 194 -6.34 2.30 25.82
C THR A 194 -7.65 2.42 25.02
N ARG A 195 -8.80 2.09 25.61
CA ARG A 195 -10.12 2.28 25.02
C ARG A 195 -10.53 3.75 24.87
N THR A 196 -9.81 4.68 25.53
CA THR A 196 -9.99 6.12 25.32
C THR A 196 -9.36 6.61 24.01
N ALA A 197 -8.59 5.76 23.32
CA ALA A 197 -8.04 6.09 22.03
C ALA A 197 -9.13 6.41 21.01
N LYS A 198 -8.99 7.52 20.32
CA LYS A 198 -9.89 8.02 19.28
C LYS A 198 -9.36 7.64 17.90
N VAL A 199 -10.16 6.94 17.11
CA VAL A 199 -9.82 6.65 15.71
C VAL A 199 -10.81 7.37 14.81
N VAL A 200 -10.30 8.26 13.96
CA VAL A 200 -11.10 9.10 13.07
C VAL A 200 -10.78 8.76 11.62
N LEU A 201 -11.78 8.37 10.84
CA LEU A 201 -11.68 8.19 9.40
C LEU A 201 -12.32 9.37 8.68
N ILE A 202 -11.54 10.10 7.88
CA ILE A 202 -11.99 11.28 7.15
C ILE A 202 -12.12 10.93 5.67
N GLU A 203 -13.28 11.23 5.09
CA GLU A 203 -13.55 11.05 3.66
C GLU A 203 -14.16 12.33 3.07
N ALA A 204 -13.52 12.85 2.02
CA ALA A 204 -13.99 14.04 1.33
C ALA A 204 -15.30 13.82 0.56
N GLY A 205 -15.55 12.58 0.14
CA GLY A 205 -16.78 12.20 -0.55
C GLY A 205 -17.97 11.96 0.39
N PRO A 206 -19.16 11.79 -0.16
CA PRO A 206 -20.40 11.62 0.63
C PRO A 206 -20.52 10.23 1.27
N ARG A 207 -19.63 9.30 0.99
CA ARG A 207 -19.66 7.94 1.53
C ARG A 207 -18.29 7.26 1.46
N ILE A 208 -18.02 6.35 2.38
CA ILE A 208 -16.86 5.46 2.30
C ILE A 208 -17.07 4.38 1.22
N LEU A 209 -16.00 3.76 0.76
CA LEU A 209 -16.01 2.65 -0.22
C LEU A 209 -16.87 2.97 -1.45
N PRO A 210 -16.60 4.08 -2.16
CA PRO A 210 -17.45 4.53 -3.27
C PRO A 210 -17.54 3.53 -4.43
N GLY A 211 -16.57 2.63 -4.58
CA GLY A 211 -16.58 1.54 -5.57
C GLY A 211 -17.54 0.39 -5.26
N PHE A 212 -18.08 0.32 -4.05
CA PHE A 212 -19.06 -0.70 -3.67
C PHE A 212 -20.49 -0.15 -3.76
N MET A 213 -21.48 -1.06 -3.80
CA MET A 213 -22.88 -0.64 -3.72
C MET A 213 -23.17 0.13 -2.43
N LYS A 214 -24.10 1.10 -2.50
CA LYS A 214 -24.50 1.94 -1.37
C LYS A 214 -24.85 1.13 -0.12
N THR A 215 -25.58 0.04 -0.27
CA THR A 215 -26.00 -0.83 0.86
C THR A 215 -24.82 -1.51 1.57
N LEU A 216 -23.73 -1.85 0.83
CA LEU A 216 -22.50 -2.40 1.39
C LEU A 216 -21.67 -1.32 2.08
N SER A 217 -21.58 -0.13 1.47
CA SER A 217 -20.94 1.05 2.05
C SER A 217 -21.60 1.46 3.39
N GLU A 218 -22.93 1.51 3.44
CA GLU A 218 -23.68 1.80 4.67
C GLU A 218 -23.48 0.72 5.75
N TYR A 219 -23.37 -0.55 5.34
CA TYR A 219 -23.03 -1.63 6.27
C TYR A 219 -21.64 -1.42 6.87
N ALA A 220 -20.64 -1.11 6.01
CA ALA A 220 -19.27 -0.86 6.43
C ALA A 220 -19.19 0.33 7.41
N LEU A 221 -19.91 1.43 7.13
CA LEU A 221 -20.01 2.58 8.04
C LEU A 221 -20.54 2.17 9.42
N ARG A 222 -21.65 1.43 9.46
CA ARG A 222 -22.19 0.94 10.74
C ARG A 222 -21.25 -0.02 11.46
N ALA A 223 -20.47 -0.81 10.70
CA ALA A 223 -19.49 -1.72 11.28
C ALA A 223 -18.30 -0.98 11.90
N LEU A 224 -17.79 0.06 11.23
CA LEU A 224 -16.74 0.95 11.77
C LEU A 224 -17.20 1.66 13.04
N ASN A 225 -18.41 2.24 13.04
CA ASN A 225 -18.96 2.92 14.21
C ASN A 225 -19.09 1.96 15.42
N ARG A 226 -19.42 0.67 15.19
CA ARG A 226 -19.46 -0.35 16.25
C ARG A 226 -18.07 -0.70 16.80
N LEU A 227 -17.01 -0.51 16.01
CA LEU A 227 -15.62 -0.65 16.47
C LEU A 227 -15.12 0.60 17.22
N GLY A 228 -15.93 1.67 17.30
CA GLY A 228 -15.54 2.93 17.91
C GLY A 228 -14.80 3.88 16.96
N VAL A 229 -14.83 3.63 15.65
CA VAL A 229 -14.27 4.55 14.65
C VAL A 229 -15.29 5.66 14.37
N GLU A 230 -14.88 6.90 14.56
CA GLU A 230 -15.62 8.09 14.12
C GLU A 230 -15.38 8.31 12.62
N VAL A 231 -16.44 8.40 11.82
CA VAL A 231 -16.32 8.58 10.37
C VAL A 231 -16.90 9.94 9.98
N LEU A 232 -16.04 10.80 9.43
CA LEU A 232 -16.37 12.15 8.95
C LEU A 232 -16.49 12.11 7.42
N LEU A 233 -17.69 12.37 6.91
CA LEU A 233 -18.01 12.32 5.47
C LEU A 233 -18.23 13.73 4.92
N GLY A 234 -17.88 13.94 3.64
CA GLY A 234 -18.08 15.23 2.96
C GLY A 234 -17.15 16.33 3.46
N GLN A 235 -16.07 15.95 4.11
CA GLN A 235 -15.15 16.89 4.76
C GLN A 235 -13.73 16.72 4.21
N PRO A 236 -13.32 17.49 3.22
CA PRO A 236 -11.93 17.48 2.76
C PRO A 236 -11.00 18.07 3.83
N VAL A 237 -9.83 17.44 3.95
CA VAL A 237 -8.73 17.98 4.78
C VAL A 237 -8.13 19.18 4.07
N SER A 238 -7.97 20.28 4.78
CA SER A 238 -7.37 21.54 4.27
C SER A 238 -5.91 21.72 4.69
N ARG A 239 -5.49 21.06 5.78
CA ARG A 239 -4.12 21.14 6.30
C ARG A 239 -3.75 19.92 7.10
N CYS A 240 -2.47 19.54 7.03
CA CYS A 240 -1.88 18.41 7.75
C CYS A 240 -0.50 18.83 8.25
N ASP A 241 -0.31 18.94 9.56
CA ASP A 241 0.97 19.34 10.18
C ASP A 241 1.20 18.60 11.52
N GLU A 242 2.26 18.99 12.26
CA GLU A 242 2.63 18.42 13.56
C GLU A 242 1.58 18.63 14.66
N ARG A 243 0.65 19.56 14.48
CA ARG A 243 -0.44 19.82 15.45
C ARG A 243 -1.60 18.86 15.26
N GLY A 244 -1.84 18.44 14.00
CA GLY A 244 -2.98 17.61 13.66
C GLY A 244 -3.49 17.85 12.24
N VAL A 245 -4.79 17.70 12.06
CA VAL A 245 -5.49 17.84 10.77
C VAL A 245 -6.52 18.97 10.88
N GLU A 246 -6.59 19.85 9.89
CA GLU A 246 -7.62 20.89 9.80
C GLU A 246 -8.73 20.45 8.85
N ILE A 247 -9.98 20.53 9.34
CA ILE A 247 -11.18 20.09 8.65
C ILE A 247 -12.25 21.18 8.86
N GLY A 248 -12.76 21.76 7.77
CA GLY A 248 -13.80 22.79 7.85
C GLY A 248 -13.37 24.05 8.63
N GLY A 249 -12.06 24.32 8.75
CA GLY A 249 -11.50 25.42 9.51
C GLY A 249 -11.25 25.12 11.00
N GLU A 250 -11.55 23.90 11.46
CA GLU A 250 -11.29 23.45 12.84
C GLU A 250 -10.11 22.48 12.89
N LEU A 251 -9.22 22.69 13.87
CA LEU A 251 -8.09 21.82 14.12
C LEU A 251 -8.53 20.59 14.94
N LEU A 252 -8.32 19.39 14.41
CA LEU A 252 -8.38 18.14 15.13
C LEU A 252 -6.97 17.77 15.61
N PRO A 253 -6.61 17.95 16.89
CA PRO A 253 -5.29 17.59 17.37
C PRO A 253 -5.04 16.08 17.28
N ALA A 254 -3.97 15.69 16.61
CA ALA A 254 -3.59 14.29 16.45
C ALA A 254 -2.08 14.15 16.27
N GLN A 255 -1.50 13.14 16.90
CA GLN A 255 -0.08 12.81 16.73
C GLN A 255 0.15 11.87 15.55
N THR A 256 -0.78 10.95 15.33
CA THR A 256 -0.69 9.94 14.27
C THR A 256 -1.73 10.21 13.20
N ILE A 257 -1.24 10.68 12.05
CA ILE A 257 -2.05 10.93 10.86
C ILE A 257 -1.57 9.97 9.77
N LEU A 258 -2.48 9.30 9.07
CA LEU A 258 -2.18 8.30 8.06
C LEU A 258 -2.90 8.63 6.76
N TRP A 259 -2.17 8.62 5.64
CA TRP A 259 -2.71 8.95 4.33
C TRP A 259 -3.12 7.69 3.56
N ALA A 260 -4.40 7.60 3.24
CA ALA A 260 -4.98 6.52 2.42
C ALA A 260 -5.85 7.05 1.25
N ALA A 261 -5.72 8.36 0.91
CA ALA A 261 -6.68 9.07 0.06
C ALA A 261 -6.34 9.08 -1.44
N GLY A 262 -5.11 8.86 -1.85
CA GLY A 262 -4.76 9.04 -3.25
C GLY A 262 -3.57 8.23 -3.73
N VAL A 263 -3.64 7.83 -5.00
CA VAL A 263 -2.53 7.20 -5.73
C VAL A 263 -2.36 7.88 -7.08
N ALA A 264 -1.13 8.05 -7.53
CA ALA A 264 -0.76 8.46 -8.86
C ALA A 264 0.08 7.37 -9.52
N ALA A 265 0.01 7.23 -10.83
CA ALA A 265 0.88 6.30 -11.54
C ALA A 265 2.35 6.69 -11.37
N SER A 266 3.24 5.71 -11.61
CA SER A 266 4.68 5.96 -11.74
C SER A 266 4.97 6.90 -12.91
N PRO A 267 6.17 7.50 -13.00
CA PRO A 267 6.51 8.46 -14.05
C PRO A 267 6.72 7.82 -15.44
N ALA A 268 6.21 6.61 -15.68
CA ALA A 268 6.36 5.89 -16.95
C ALA A 268 5.85 6.68 -18.17
N GLY A 269 4.80 7.49 -17.99
CA GLY A 269 4.31 8.38 -19.04
C GLY A 269 5.32 9.42 -19.50
N GLU A 270 6.07 9.98 -18.55
CA GLU A 270 7.17 10.91 -18.83
C GLU A 270 8.33 10.20 -19.54
N TRP A 271 8.72 9.01 -19.07
CA TRP A 271 9.79 8.22 -19.68
C TRP A 271 9.49 7.83 -21.12
N LEU A 272 8.23 7.54 -21.43
CA LEU A 272 7.77 7.13 -22.74
C LEU A 272 7.33 8.31 -23.63
N LYS A 273 7.26 9.53 -23.08
CA LYS A 273 6.65 10.69 -23.74
C LYS A 273 5.27 10.36 -24.28
N ALA A 274 4.54 9.52 -23.54
CA ALA A 274 3.23 8.99 -23.94
C ALA A 274 2.09 9.79 -23.31
N PRO A 275 0.91 9.86 -23.93
CA PRO A 275 -0.26 10.50 -23.33
C PRO A 275 -0.68 9.78 -22.06
N VAL A 276 -1.12 10.57 -21.07
CA VAL A 276 -1.54 10.07 -19.75
C VAL A 276 -2.92 10.60 -19.37
N ASP A 277 -3.60 9.91 -18.47
CA ASP A 277 -4.82 10.40 -17.82
C ASP A 277 -4.50 11.36 -16.64
N ARG A 278 -5.56 11.81 -15.93
CA ARG A 278 -5.42 12.71 -14.76
C ARG A 278 -4.65 12.10 -13.59
N ALA A 279 -4.59 10.78 -13.49
CA ALA A 279 -3.83 10.07 -12.47
C ALA A 279 -2.39 9.75 -12.91
N GLY A 280 -1.96 10.20 -14.10
CA GLY A 280 -0.65 9.93 -14.68
C GLY A 280 -0.52 8.54 -15.32
N ARG A 281 -1.63 7.79 -15.48
CA ARG A 281 -1.60 6.46 -16.11
C ARG A 281 -1.43 6.61 -17.61
N VAL A 282 -0.54 5.80 -18.19
CA VAL A 282 -0.28 5.80 -19.64
C VAL A 282 -1.51 5.28 -20.38
N LEU A 283 -1.99 6.06 -21.36
CA LEU A 283 -3.08 5.65 -22.24
C LEU A 283 -2.57 4.60 -23.24
N VAL A 284 -2.84 3.33 -22.97
CA VAL A 284 -2.40 2.23 -23.83
C VAL A 284 -3.52 1.81 -24.80
N LYS A 285 -3.12 1.16 -25.88
CA LYS A 285 -4.05 0.49 -26.79
C LYS A 285 -4.70 -0.72 -26.09
N ARG A 286 -5.74 -1.30 -26.70
CA ARG A 286 -6.40 -2.50 -26.16
C ARG A 286 -5.53 -3.77 -26.17
N ASP A 287 -4.40 -3.75 -26.83
CA ASP A 287 -3.36 -4.78 -26.75
C ASP A 287 -2.27 -4.46 -25.71
N LEU A 288 -2.52 -3.45 -24.85
CA LEU A 288 -1.65 -2.96 -23.78
C LEU A 288 -0.32 -2.37 -24.28
N THR A 289 -0.18 -2.11 -25.58
CA THR A 289 0.98 -1.43 -26.16
C THR A 289 0.84 0.09 -26.08
N VAL A 290 1.97 0.77 -26.08
CA VAL A 290 2.01 2.23 -26.18
C VAL A 290 1.70 2.67 -27.62
N PRO A 291 0.91 3.74 -27.83
CA PRO A 291 0.74 4.29 -29.17
C PRO A 291 2.08 4.63 -29.82
N GLY A 292 2.32 4.08 -31.01
CA GLY A 292 3.56 4.32 -31.78
C GLY A 292 4.67 3.27 -31.58
N ASP A 293 4.61 2.40 -30.55
CA ASP A 293 5.56 1.29 -30.40
C ASP A 293 4.84 0.02 -29.93
N GLU A 294 4.85 -1.01 -30.77
CA GLU A 294 4.20 -2.29 -30.49
C GLU A 294 4.99 -3.17 -29.54
N ASN A 295 6.27 -2.89 -29.30
CA ASN A 295 7.14 -3.70 -28.47
C ASN A 295 7.27 -3.15 -27.03
N ILE A 296 6.59 -2.03 -26.72
CA ILE A 296 6.54 -1.44 -25.40
C ILE A 296 5.14 -1.61 -24.83
N PHE A 297 5.04 -2.33 -23.72
CA PHE A 297 3.82 -2.60 -22.99
C PHE A 297 3.80 -1.86 -21.64
N VAL A 298 2.64 -1.36 -21.24
CA VAL A 298 2.43 -0.80 -19.90
C VAL A 298 1.26 -1.51 -19.26
N ILE A 299 1.43 -1.97 -18.01
CA ILE A 299 0.45 -2.80 -17.29
C ILE A 299 0.30 -2.42 -15.82
N GLY A 300 -0.78 -2.88 -15.21
CA GLY A 300 -1.11 -2.65 -13.79
C GLY A 300 -1.53 -1.20 -13.53
N ASP A 301 -1.28 -0.74 -12.32
CA ASP A 301 -1.69 0.62 -11.87
C ASP A 301 -1.03 1.75 -12.71
N THR A 302 -0.07 1.44 -13.55
CA THR A 302 0.63 2.38 -14.45
C THR A 302 -0.15 2.61 -15.75
N ALA A 303 -1.00 1.65 -16.14
CA ALA A 303 -1.74 1.68 -17.41
C ALA A 303 -3.17 2.20 -17.25
N TYR A 304 -3.65 2.89 -18.28
CA TYR A 304 -5.08 3.16 -18.48
C TYR A 304 -5.54 2.44 -19.74
N VAL A 305 -6.43 1.48 -19.57
CA VAL A 305 -7.10 0.76 -20.66
C VAL A 305 -8.57 0.60 -20.34
N GLU A 306 -9.41 0.64 -21.38
CA GLU A 306 -10.83 0.39 -21.23
C GLU A 306 -11.22 -0.96 -21.83
N THR A 307 -12.06 -1.69 -21.09
CA THR A 307 -12.71 -2.90 -21.58
C THR A 307 -14.22 -2.79 -21.35
N ASN A 308 -15.01 -3.10 -22.39
CA ASN A 308 -16.47 -2.98 -22.35
C ASN A 308 -16.97 -1.56 -21.96
N GLY A 309 -16.27 -0.51 -22.41
CA GLY A 309 -16.63 0.89 -22.15
C GLY A 309 -16.38 1.34 -20.69
N ARG A 310 -15.56 0.60 -19.92
CA ARG A 310 -15.20 0.95 -18.56
C ARG A 310 -13.69 0.87 -18.36
N PRO A 311 -13.10 1.79 -17.59
CA PRO A 311 -11.71 1.69 -17.19
C PRO A 311 -11.44 0.42 -16.40
N VAL A 312 -10.34 -0.25 -16.68
CA VAL A 312 -9.84 -1.36 -15.87
C VAL A 312 -9.35 -0.82 -14.53
N PRO A 313 -9.83 -1.39 -13.40
CA PRO A 313 -9.44 -0.89 -12.09
C PRO A 313 -7.99 -1.24 -11.76
N GLY A 314 -7.29 -0.37 -11.01
CA GLY A 314 -5.94 -0.63 -10.46
C GLY A 314 -6.00 -1.62 -9.29
N VAL A 315 -6.18 -2.90 -9.59
CA VAL A 315 -6.26 -3.99 -8.60
C VAL A 315 -5.37 -5.17 -9.01
N ALA A 316 -4.93 -5.95 -8.02
CA ALA A 316 -4.03 -7.08 -8.25
C ALA A 316 -4.55 -8.09 -9.30
N PRO A 317 -5.85 -8.49 -9.33
CA PRO A 317 -6.37 -9.36 -10.37
C PRO A 317 -6.27 -8.80 -11.78
N ALA A 318 -6.46 -7.48 -11.97
CA ALA A 318 -6.32 -6.82 -13.26
C ALA A 318 -4.86 -6.87 -13.73
N ALA A 319 -3.93 -6.43 -12.88
CA ALA A 319 -2.49 -6.46 -13.18
C ALA A 319 -1.99 -7.87 -13.55
N LYS A 320 -2.48 -8.93 -12.87
CA LYS A 320 -2.15 -10.31 -13.21
C LYS A 320 -2.70 -10.73 -14.57
N GLN A 321 -3.95 -10.38 -14.88
CA GLN A 321 -4.54 -10.69 -16.18
C GLN A 321 -3.81 -9.96 -17.31
N GLU A 322 -3.45 -8.69 -17.13
CA GLU A 322 -2.67 -7.90 -18.06
C GLU A 322 -1.27 -8.52 -18.27
N GLY A 323 -0.58 -8.90 -17.18
CA GLY A 323 0.73 -9.56 -17.28
C GLY A 323 0.68 -10.90 -18.02
N SER A 324 -0.35 -11.69 -17.78
CA SER A 324 -0.57 -12.96 -18.47
C SER A 324 -0.86 -12.77 -19.96
N TYR A 325 -1.67 -11.76 -20.28
CA TYR A 325 -1.99 -11.39 -21.67
C TYR A 325 -0.74 -10.91 -22.42
N VAL A 326 0.03 -9.98 -21.85
CA VAL A 326 1.27 -9.47 -22.47
C VAL A 326 2.27 -10.59 -22.73
N ALA A 327 2.42 -11.53 -21.78
CA ALA A 327 3.26 -12.71 -21.99
C ALA A 327 2.80 -13.55 -23.18
N THR A 328 1.49 -13.70 -23.37
CA THR A 328 0.94 -14.44 -24.53
C THR A 328 1.23 -13.73 -25.84
N ILE A 329 1.06 -12.40 -25.90
CA ILE A 329 1.36 -11.61 -27.10
C ILE A 329 2.87 -11.66 -27.44
N ILE A 330 3.75 -11.44 -26.48
CA ILE A 330 5.20 -11.51 -26.71
C ILE A 330 5.59 -12.91 -27.19
N ARG A 331 5.05 -13.97 -26.59
CA ARG A 331 5.31 -15.36 -27.00
C ARG A 331 4.88 -15.62 -28.45
N ALA A 332 3.71 -15.13 -28.87
CA ALA A 332 3.23 -15.26 -30.23
C ALA A 332 4.16 -14.54 -31.22
N ARG A 333 4.56 -13.31 -30.94
CA ARG A 333 5.46 -12.51 -31.79
C ARG A 333 6.84 -13.18 -31.95
N ILE A 334 7.41 -13.76 -30.90
CA ILE A 334 8.67 -14.47 -30.95
C ILE A 334 8.58 -15.71 -31.87
N ARG A 335 7.41 -16.34 -31.93
CA ARG A 335 7.13 -17.47 -32.83
C ARG A 335 6.78 -17.03 -34.26
N GLY A 336 6.83 -15.73 -34.58
CA GLY A 336 6.41 -15.19 -35.87
C GLY A 336 4.90 -15.24 -36.10
N GLN A 337 4.12 -15.38 -35.04
CA GLN A 337 2.65 -15.41 -35.11
C GLN A 337 2.10 -14.01 -34.79
N GLN A 338 1.12 -13.56 -35.54
CA GLN A 338 0.32 -12.40 -35.21
C GLN A 338 -0.85 -12.84 -34.34
N SER A 339 -1.18 -12.07 -33.31
CA SER A 339 -2.38 -12.24 -32.51
C SER A 339 -3.17 -10.94 -32.57
N ASP A 340 -4.39 -11.02 -33.07
CA ASP A 340 -5.36 -9.92 -33.10
C ASP A 340 -6.23 -9.90 -31.83
N ASP A 341 -5.92 -10.74 -30.85
CA ASP A 341 -6.64 -10.80 -29.59
C ASP A 341 -6.47 -9.48 -28.82
N LEU A 342 -7.57 -8.93 -28.37
CA LEU A 342 -7.58 -7.72 -27.56
C LEU A 342 -7.76 -8.07 -26.09
N PHE A 343 -7.08 -7.33 -25.21
CA PHE A 343 -7.23 -7.51 -23.78
C PHE A 343 -8.67 -7.27 -23.34
N ALA A 344 -9.20 -8.18 -22.52
CA ALA A 344 -10.52 -8.08 -21.92
C ALA A 344 -10.42 -8.47 -20.43
N TYR A 345 -10.62 -7.48 -19.56
CA TYR A 345 -10.61 -7.71 -18.11
C TYR A 345 -11.85 -8.51 -17.69
N LYS A 346 -11.59 -9.57 -16.93
CA LYS A 346 -12.64 -10.37 -16.25
C LYS A 346 -12.66 -9.96 -14.79
N ASP A 347 -13.72 -9.25 -14.40
CA ASP A 347 -13.88 -8.78 -13.02
C ASP A 347 -14.00 -9.96 -12.05
N ALA A 348 -13.07 -10.04 -11.13
CA ALA A 348 -13.02 -11.06 -10.08
C ALA A 348 -13.80 -10.65 -8.82
N GLY A 349 -14.46 -9.48 -8.85
CA GLY A 349 -15.16 -8.90 -7.71
C GLY A 349 -14.27 -8.10 -6.78
N SER A 350 -14.92 -7.46 -5.81
CA SER A 350 -14.28 -6.60 -4.82
C SER A 350 -14.57 -7.08 -3.41
N LEU A 351 -13.57 -7.03 -2.54
CA LEU A 351 -13.65 -7.44 -1.14
C LEU A 351 -13.01 -6.36 -0.26
N ALA A 352 -13.61 -6.07 0.90
CA ALA A 352 -12.99 -5.23 1.93
C ALA A 352 -13.40 -5.74 3.31
N THR A 353 -12.46 -5.76 4.27
CA THR A 353 -12.74 -6.15 5.65
C THR A 353 -12.95 -4.93 6.55
N ILE A 354 -13.76 -5.12 7.59
CA ILE A 354 -14.01 -4.11 8.62
C ILE A 354 -13.75 -4.77 9.97
N GLY A 355 -12.47 -4.85 10.35
CA GLY A 355 -12.03 -5.59 11.53
C GLY A 355 -12.17 -7.11 11.40
N LYS A 356 -12.03 -7.83 12.53
CA LYS A 356 -11.88 -9.29 12.59
C LYS A 356 -13.17 -10.11 12.46
N ARG A 357 -14.33 -9.49 12.26
CA ARG A 357 -15.63 -10.19 12.22
C ARG A 357 -16.59 -9.68 11.15
N ALA A 358 -16.19 -8.71 10.37
CA ALA A 358 -17.05 -8.13 9.36
C ALA A 358 -16.26 -7.87 8.07
N ALA A 359 -16.86 -8.19 6.94
CA ALA A 359 -16.37 -7.82 5.62
C ALA A 359 -17.54 -7.54 4.69
N ILE A 360 -17.24 -6.99 3.55
CA ILE A 360 -18.15 -6.86 2.42
C ILE A 360 -17.51 -7.51 1.19
N VAL A 361 -18.34 -8.12 0.39
CA VAL A 361 -17.97 -8.80 -0.86
C VAL A 361 -18.97 -8.43 -1.92
N ASP A 362 -18.47 -8.02 -3.08
CA ASP A 362 -19.27 -7.73 -4.27
C ASP A 362 -18.70 -8.48 -5.47
N PHE A 363 -19.38 -9.55 -5.89
CA PHE A 363 -19.11 -10.33 -7.09
C PHE A 363 -20.07 -9.97 -8.24
N GLY A 364 -20.56 -8.74 -8.25
CA GLY A 364 -21.55 -8.27 -9.21
C GLY A 364 -22.94 -8.82 -8.91
N ARG A 365 -23.23 -10.07 -9.21
CA ARG A 365 -24.54 -10.71 -8.95
C ARG A 365 -24.72 -11.15 -7.50
N VAL A 366 -23.64 -11.58 -6.84
CA VAL A 366 -23.66 -12.06 -5.45
C VAL A 366 -23.00 -11.00 -4.56
N LYS A 367 -23.73 -10.57 -3.54
CA LYS A 367 -23.27 -9.59 -2.55
C LYS A 367 -23.41 -10.15 -1.17
N LEU A 368 -22.31 -10.14 -0.42
CA LEU A 368 -22.28 -10.67 0.94
C LEU A 368 -21.75 -9.61 1.90
N LYS A 369 -22.15 -9.70 3.16
CA LYS A 369 -21.70 -8.85 4.24
C LYS A 369 -21.63 -9.61 5.55
N GLY A 370 -20.86 -9.10 6.51
CA GLY A 370 -20.78 -9.68 7.86
C GLY A 370 -19.80 -10.83 7.93
N TYR A 371 -20.10 -11.79 8.80
CA TYR A 371 -19.20 -12.88 9.18
C TYR A 371 -18.91 -13.85 8.02
N VAL A 372 -19.92 -14.19 7.21
CA VAL A 372 -19.76 -15.05 6.04
C VAL A 372 -18.85 -14.39 4.99
N ALA A 373 -19.03 -13.08 4.75
CA ALA A 373 -18.17 -12.31 3.87
C ALA A 373 -16.73 -12.25 4.39
N TRP A 374 -16.54 -12.17 5.71
CA TRP A 374 -15.24 -12.18 6.35
C TRP A 374 -14.49 -13.50 6.15
N TRP A 375 -15.15 -14.65 6.30
CA TRP A 375 -14.55 -15.94 5.99
C TRP A 375 -14.14 -16.05 4.53
N LEU A 376 -15.02 -15.63 3.62
CA LEU A 376 -14.73 -15.66 2.19
C LEU A 376 -13.56 -14.75 1.82
N TRP A 377 -13.52 -13.54 2.42
CA TRP A 377 -12.40 -12.63 2.31
C TRP A 377 -11.09 -13.29 2.78
N GLY A 378 -11.11 -13.95 3.92
CA GLY A 378 -9.93 -14.63 4.48
C GLY A 378 -9.44 -15.76 3.59
N ILE A 379 -10.34 -16.64 3.12
CA ILE A 379 -10.00 -17.75 2.21
C ILE A 379 -9.40 -17.20 0.91
N ALA A 380 -10.00 -16.17 0.31
CA ALA A 380 -9.51 -15.57 -0.92
C ALA A 380 -8.08 -15.01 -0.73
N HIS A 381 -7.82 -14.28 0.36
CA HIS A 381 -6.51 -13.70 0.63
C HIS A 381 -5.43 -14.76 0.88
N ILE A 382 -5.73 -15.82 1.63
CA ILE A 382 -4.81 -16.96 1.81
C ILE A 382 -4.54 -17.66 0.48
N TYR A 383 -5.56 -17.86 -0.35
CA TYR A 383 -5.42 -18.52 -1.66
C TYR A 383 -4.48 -17.74 -2.59
N PHE A 384 -4.64 -16.41 -2.66
CA PHE A 384 -3.83 -15.56 -3.53
C PHE A 384 -2.44 -15.20 -2.96
N LEU A 385 -2.22 -15.42 -1.67
CA LEU A 385 -0.92 -15.17 -1.04
C LEU A 385 0.15 -16.13 -1.61
N ILE A 386 1.33 -15.57 -1.90
CA ILE A 386 2.42 -16.33 -2.50
C ILE A 386 3.15 -17.18 -1.44
N GLY A 387 3.40 -18.46 -1.81
CA GLY A 387 4.17 -19.40 -1.02
C GLY A 387 3.34 -20.12 0.07
N LEU A 388 3.50 -21.45 0.15
CA LEU A 388 2.79 -22.26 1.14
C LEU A 388 3.13 -21.84 2.57
N ARG A 389 4.42 -21.55 2.84
CA ARG A 389 4.88 -21.08 4.16
C ARG A 389 4.11 -19.83 4.61
N ASN A 390 3.99 -18.83 3.74
CA ASN A 390 3.31 -17.57 4.08
C ASN A 390 1.80 -17.78 4.27
N ARG A 391 1.18 -18.65 3.45
CA ARG A 391 -0.24 -19.02 3.63
C ARG A 391 -0.49 -19.63 5.01
N LEU A 392 0.36 -20.54 5.43
CA LEU A 392 0.26 -21.18 6.74
C LEU A 392 0.55 -20.19 7.87
N ALA A 393 1.59 -19.36 7.73
CA ALA A 393 1.96 -18.38 8.73
C ALA A 393 0.84 -17.36 8.97
N VAL A 394 0.28 -16.76 7.90
CA VAL A 394 -0.83 -15.81 8.01
C VAL A 394 -2.09 -16.50 8.57
N ALA A 395 -2.42 -17.72 8.13
CA ALA A 395 -3.56 -18.46 8.66
C ALA A 395 -3.42 -18.73 10.17
N MET A 396 -2.22 -19.11 10.63
CA MET A 396 -1.93 -19.33 12.05
C MET A 396 -1.95 -18.02 12.84
N SER A 397 -1.39 -16.94 12.31
CA SER A 397 -1.44 -15.60 12.91
C SER A 397 -2.87 -15.13 13.09
N TRP A 398 -3.75 -15.31 12.08
CA TRP A 398 -5.16 -14.97 12.19
C TRP A 398 -5.91 -15.84 13.18
N LEU A 399 -5.65 -17.16 13.20
CA LEU A 399 -6.25 -18.07 14.19
C LEU A 399 -5.86 -17.67 15.61
N TRP A 400 -4.59 -17.36 15.83
CA TRP A 400 -4.09 -16.90 17.13
C TRP A 400 -4.78 -15.61 17.58
N ILE A 401 -4.84 -14.59 16.70
CA ILE A 401 -5.51 -13.32 16.98
C ILE A 401 -7.00 -13.55 17.27
N TYR A 402 -7.66 -14.44 16.51
CA TYR A 402 -9.06 -14.74 16.70
C TYR A 402 -9.36 -15.38 18.06
N LEU A 403 -8.50 -16.29 18.52
CA LEU A 403 -8.66 -17.02 19.78
C LEU A 403 -8.25 -16.20 21.00
N THR A 404 -7.16 -15.43 20.90
CA THR A 404 -6.53 -14.77 22.06
C THR A 404 -6.70 -13.25 22.08
N GLY A 405 -7.01 -12.63 20.94
CA GLY A 405 -6.94 -11.18 20.76
C GLY A 405 -5.54 -10.61 20.66
N GLN A 406 -4.50 -11.41 20.87
CA GLN A 406 -3.10 -10.98 20.93
C GLN A 406 -2.45 -10.94 19.55
N ARG A 407 -1.67 -9.89 19.28
CA ARG A 407 -0.88 -9.71 18.05
C ARG A 407 0.60 -9.83 18.37
N SER A 408 1.28 -10.81 17.78
CA SER A 408 2.70 -11.08 18.04
C SER A 408 3.66 -10.09 17.37
N SER A 409 3.20 -9.37 16.33
CA SER A 409 4.05 -8.49 15.51
C SER A 409 4.16 -7.05 16.05
N ARG A 410 3.91 -6.81 17.34
CA ARG A 410 3.97 -5.50 18.01
C ARG A 410 5.40 -5.09 18.36
N LEU A 411 6.30 -5.21 17.41
CA LEU A 411 7.71 -4.85 17.59
C LEU A 411 7.99 -3.50 16.93
N MET A 412 8.65 -2.61 17.65
CA MET A 412 9.17 -1.34 17.15
C MET A 412 10.65 -1.47 16.82
N THR A 413 11.05 -1.09 15.64
CA THR A 413 12.45 -0.99 15.21
C THR A 413 12.78 0.46 14.89
N ASN A 414 14.05 0.87 14.99
CA ASN A 414 14.51 2.24 14.72
C ASN A 414 13.87 3.31 15.63
N VAL A 415 13.74 3.01 16.91
CA VAL A 415 13.12 3.91 17.91
C VAL A 415 13.94 5.20 18.09
N ASP A 416 15.25 5.14 17.91
CA ASP A 416 16.16 6.29 18.09
C ASP A 416 15.94 7.41 17.07
N GLU A 417 15.60 7.06 15.81
CA GLU A 417 15.25 8.06 14.78
C GLU A 417 13.99 8.86 15.13
N GLN A 418 13.04 8.25 15.82
CA GLN A 418 11.82 8.92 16.24
C GLN A 418 12.09 9.87 17.40
N ARG A 419 12.88 9.46 18.39
CA ARG A 419 13.30 10.35 19.51
C ARG A 419 14.09 11.55 19.01
N ALA A 420 14.95 11.38 18.01
CA ALA A 420 15.68 12.48 17.38
C ALA A 420 14.76 13.50 16.70
N ARG A 421 13.63 13.06 16.09
CA ARG A 421 12.66 13.97 15.47
C ARG A 421 11.77 14.70 16.49
N VAL A 422 11.47 14.08 17.64
CA VAL A 422 10.69 14.69 18.72
C VAL A 422 11.53 15.70 19.52
N GLN A 423 12.86 15.50 19.61
CA GLN A 423 13.77 16.39 20.33
C GLN A 423 14.08 17.73 19.59
N ILE A 424 13.59 17.95 18.39
CA ILE A 424 13.78 19.22 17.65
C ILE A 424 12.89 20.36 18.18
N VAL A 425 11.97 20.10 19.10
CA VAL A 425 11.27 21.12 19.86
C VAL A 425 11.71 21.01 21.33
N PRO A 426 12.71 21.79 21.79
CA PRO A 426 13.07 21.81 23.20
C PRO A 426 11.87 22.34 24.00
N PRO A 427 11.46 21.66 25.08
CA PRO A 427 10.50 22.27 26.00
C PRO A 427 11.16 23.53 26.57
N THR A 428 10.45 24.65 26.53
CA THR A 428 10.80 25.87 27.24
C THR A 428 10.67 25.58 28.74
N VAL A 429 11.65 24.89 29.30
CA VAL A 429 11.77 24.76 30.75
C VAL A 429 12.29 26.10 31.24
N GLY A 430 11.40 26.90 31.80
CA GLY A 430 11.75 28.07 32.59
C GLY A 430 12.61 27.64 33.75
N ILE A 431 13.92 27.81 33.63
CA ILE A 431 14.84 27.68 34.74
C ILE A 431 14.59 28.87 35.66
N LEU A 432 13.72 28.68 36.66
CA LEU A 432 13.77 29.51 37.87
C LEU A 432 15.09 29.20 38.57
N ARG A 433 16.11 29.97 38.28
CA ARG A 433 17.34 30.03 39.11
C ARG A 433 16.95 30.63 40.46
N ASP A 434 16.91 29.79 41.49
CA ASP A 434 16.93 30.20 42.88
C ASP A 434 18.19 31.08 43.12
N LYS A 435 17.97 32.37 43.27
CA LYS A 435 18.89 33.31 43.93
C LYS A 435 18.62 33.19 45.42
N GLN A 436 19.27 32.28 46.12
CA GLN A 436 19.51 32.40 47.58
C GLN A 436 20.55 31.34 47.96
N LEU A 437 21.81 31.78 48.05
CA LEU A 437 22.83 31.29 48.95
C LEU A 437 24.15 32.05 48.66
N GLU A 438 24.16 33.35 48.94
CA GLU A 438 25.39 34.08 49.27
C GLU A 438 25.07 35.15 50.30
N GLY A 439 25.47 34.85 51.53
CA GLY A 439 25.35 35.82 52.58
C GLY A 439 25.48 35.21 53.96
N LYS A 440 26.68 34.66 54.29
CA LYS A 440 27.24 34.65 55.66
C LYS A 440 28.59 33.92 55.63
N ASN A 441 29.64 34.75 55.59
CA ASN A 441 30.81 34.62 56.45
C ASN A 441 31.83 35.74 56.09
N SER A 442 31.88 36.69 56.98
CA SER A 442 32.97 37.42 57.59
C SER A 442 32.53 38.79 58.00
#